data_04dfd52398ebff5654de8484be739a53
#
_entry.id   04dfd52398ebff5654de8484be739a53
#
_cell.length_a   1.000
_cell.length_b   1.000
_cell.length_c   1.000
_cell.angle_alpha   90.00
_cell.angle_beta   90.00
_cell.angle_gamma   90.00
#
_symmetry.space_group_name_H-M   'P 1'
#
loop_
_entity.id
_entity.type
_entity.pdbx_description
1 polymer ?
#
loop_
_entity_poly.entity_id
_entity_poly.type
_entity_poly.pdbx_seq_one_letter_code
_entity_poly.pdbx_strand_id
1 'polypeptide(L)'
;LRCLVGSEMCIRDRLGDTLDGGENLDAEENWVIHRDPPSFEDQSPVVEILETGIKVIDLLAPYAKGGKIGLFGGAGVGKTVLIQELIRNIATEHGGYSIFTGVGERSREGNDLWSEMKESGVLEKTALVFGQMNEPPGARMRVAETGLTMAEYFRDEEHQNVLLFIDNIFRFTQAG
;
A
#
# COMPACT_ATOMS: atom_id res chain seq x y z
N LEU A 1 -7.82 7.18 14.32
CA LEU A 1 -7.25 5.94 13.77
C LEU A 1 -5.80 5.87 14.17
N ARG A 2 -5.42 4.74 14.72
CA ARG A 2 -4.07 4.50 15.21
C ARG A 2 -3.25 3.95 14.04
N CYS A 3 -2.32 4.73 13.53
CA CYS A 3 -1.28 4.19 12.69
C CYS A 3 -0.17 3.72 13.59
N LEU A 4 0.12 2.45 13.55
CA LEU A 4 1.10 1.79 14.37
C LEU A 4 2.37 1.63 13.58
N VAL A 5 3.45 2.09 14.15
CA VAL A 5 4.77 1.91 13.62
C VAL A 5 5.60 1.11 14.60
N GLY A 6 5.98 -0.02 14.15
CA GLY A 6 6.94 -0.91 14.77
C GLY A 6 7.52 -1.81 13.69
N SER A 7 8.65 -2.39 13.93
CA SER A 7 9.41 -3.22 12.97
C SER A 7 8.71 -4.49 12.48
N GLU A 8 7.47 -4.73 12.90
CA GLU A 8 6.66 -5.86 12.46
C GLU A 8 5.51 -5.40 11.58
N MET A 9 5.64 -5.62 10.28
CA MET A 9 4.59 -5.34 9.33
C MET A 9 3.52 -6.40 9.42
N CYS A 10 2.32 -5.99 9.81
CA CYS A 10 1.19 -6.87 10.06
C CYS A 10 0.06 -6.60 9.07
N ILE A 11 -0.83 -7.57 8.92
CA ILE A 11 -2.09 -7.37 8.25
C ILE A 11 -3.03 -6.61 9.17
N ARG A 12 -3.57 -5.51 8.69
CA ARG A 12 -4.42 -4.62 9.46
C ARG A 12 -5.80 -4.45 8.83
N ASP A 13 -6.77 -4.19 9.68
CA ASP A 13 -8.07 -3.69 9.24
C ASP A 13 -8.06 -2.15 9.14
N ARG A 14 -9.22 -1.57 8.83
CA ARG A 14 -9.42 -0.11 8.73
C ARG A 14 -9.15 0.67 10.02
N LEU A 15 -9.17 0.01 11.15
CA LEU A 15 -8.96 0.61 12.48
C LEU A 15 -7.54 0.41 13.01
N GLY A 16 -6.74 -0.39 12.30
CA GLY A 16 -5.40 -0.76 12.69
C GLY A 16 -5.35 -2.02 13.56
N ASP A 17 -6.48 -2.73 13.72
CA ASP A 17 -6.51 -4.01 14.45
C ASP A 17 -5.86 -5.12 13.61
N THR A 18 -5.17 -6.05 14.26
CA THR A 18 -4.51 -7.17 13.60
C THR A 18 -5.51 -8.18 13.05
N LEU A 19 -5.33 -8.59 11.79
CA LEU A 19 -6.15 -9.62 11.14
C LEU A 19 -5.47 -11.00 11.10
N ASP A 20 -4.18 -11.06 11.38
CA ASP A 20 -3.36 -12.28 11.33
C ASP A 20 -3.27 -13.04 12.66
N GLY A 21 -4.00 -12.57 13.68
CA GLY A 21 -3.95 -13.15 15.03
C GLY A 21 -2.69 -12.80 15.82
N GLY A 22 -1.89 -11.87 15.33
CA GLY A 22 -0.74 -11.31 16.05
C GLY A 22 -1.15 -10.50 17.27
N GLU A 23 -0.21 -10.17 18.12
CA GLU A 23 -0.45 -9.31 19.28
C GLU A 23 -0.87 -7.89 18.82
N ASN A 24 -1.80 -7.30 19.56
CA ASN A 24 -2.14 -5.89 19.35
C ASN A 24 -0.90 -5.06 19.70
N LEU A 25 -0.42 -4.29 18.73
CA LEU A 25 0.71 -3.41 18.96
C LEU A 25 0.30 -2.28 19.89
N ASP A 26 1.11 -2.04 20.91
CA ASP A 26 0.97 -0.88 21.78
C ASP A 26 1.53 0.33 21.02
N ALA A 27 0.62 1.14 20.46
CA ALA A 27 1.03 2.27 19.64
C ALA A 27 1.49 3.42 20.52
N GLU A 28 2.71 3.87 20.32
CA GLU A 28 3.22 5.09 20.97
C GLU A 28 2.54 6.34 20.39
N GLU A 29 2.19 6.34 19.11
CA GLU A 29 1.57 7.48 18.44
C GLU A 29 0.30 7.11 17.66
N ASN A 30 -0.62 8.08 17.58
CA ASN A 30 -1.86 7.98 16.83
C ASN A 30 -1.95 9.14 15.84
N TRP A 31 -2.01 8.81 14.56
CA TRP A 31 -2.19 9.79 13.50
C TRP A 31 -3.63 9.80 12.99
N VAL A 32 -4.13 10.99 12.69
CA VAL A 32 -5.44 11.14 12.06
C VAL A 32 -5.35 10.79 10.58
N ILE A 33 -6.36 10.09 10.05
CA ILE A 33 -6.38 9.68 8.64
C ILE A 33 -6.78 10.82 7.69
N HIS A 34 -7.43 11.87 8.20
CA HIS A 34 -7.76 13.06 7.43
C HIS A 34 -6.70 14.12 7.70
N ARG A 35 -5.71 14.15 6.84
CA ARG A 35 -4.60 15.12 6.91
C ARG A 35 -4.65 16.05 5.70
N ASP A 36 -4.20 17.26 5.89
CA ASP A 36 -4.01 18.19 4.78
C ASP A 36 -2.89 17.71 3.85
N PRO A 37 -3.03 17.91 2.53
CA PRO A 37 -1.97 17.56 1.60
C PRO A 37 -0.74 18.43 1.84
N PRO A 38 0.47 17.95 1.44
CA PRO A 38 1.69 18.77 1.49
C PRO A 38 1.52 20.08 0.75
N SER A 39 2.11 21.15 1.27
CA SER A 39 2.08 22.45 0.61
C SER A 39 2.79 22.40 -0.74
N PHE A 40 2.50 23.36 -1.63
CA PHE A 40 3.17 23.43 -2.92
C PHE A 40 4.70 23.63 -2.77
N GLU A 41 5.12 24.29 -1.72
CA GLU A 41 6.54 24.57 -1.45
C GLU A 41 7.31 23.31 -1.02
N ASP A 42 6.63 22.34 -0.42
CA ASP A 42 7.21 21.06 0.03
C ASP A 42 7.35 20.04 -1.11
N GLN A 43 6.78 20.32 -2.28
CA GLN A 43 6.83 19.41 -3.42
C GLN A 43 8.15 19.54 -4.17
N SER A 44 8.83 18.41 -4.38
CA SER A 44 10.07 18.38 -5.17
C SER A 44 9.76 18.64 -6.66
N PRO A 45 10.44 19.61 -7.30
CA PRO A 45 10.30 19.83 -8.73
C PRO A 45 11.12 18.83 -9.58
N VAL A 46 11.93 18.00 -8.96
CA VAL A 46 12.83 17.06 -9.66
C VAL A 46 12.07 15.80 -10.04
N VAL A 47 12.09 15.47 -11.32
CA VAL A 47 11.52 14.21 -11.84
C VAL A 47 12.64 13.18 -11.96
N GLU A 48 12.60 12.17 -11.12
CA GLU A 48 13.47 11.00 -11.20
C GLU A 48 12.67 9.79 -11.67
N ILE A 49 13.29 8.94 -12.48
CA ILE A 49 12.68 7.70 -12.93
C ILE A 49 12.84 6.64 -11.85
N LEU A 50 11.76 5.92 -11.56
CA LEU A 50 11.77 4.73 -10.73
C LEU A 50 12.03 3.50 -11.61
N GLU A 51 13.18 2.89 -11.47
CA GLU A 51 13.51 1.63 -12.14
C GLU A 51 12.72 0.50 -11.47
N THR A 52 11.79 -0.08 -12.21
CA THR A 52 10.89 -1.13 -11.68
C THR A 52 11.46 -2.53 -11.83
N GLY A 53 12.48 -2.71 -12.69
CA GLY A 53 13.01 -4.00 -13.09
C GLY A 53 12.14 -4.76 -14.10
N ILE A 54 11.00 -4.18 -14.48
CA ILE A 54 10.10 -4.77 -15.47
C ILE A 54 10.36 -4.08 -16.81
N LYS A 55 11.02 -4.78 -17.73
CA LYS A 55 11.51 -4.22 -19.01
C LYS A 55 10.46 -3.45 -19.80
N VAL A 56 9.22 -3.95 -19.85
CA VAL A 56 8.14 -3.31 -20.60
C VAL A 56 7.78 -1.96 -19.97
N ILE A 57 7.73 -1.88 -18.66
CA ILE A 57 7.43 -0.63 -17.95
C ILE A 57 8.58 0.35 -18.13
N ASP A 58 9.79 -0.08 -17.81
CA ASP A 58 10.96 0.80 -17.80
C ASP A 58 11.29 1.37 -19.20
N LEU A 59 11.00 0.61 -20.27
CA LEU A 59 11.27 1.04 -21.64
C LEU A 59 10.12 1.83 -22.31
N LEU A 60 8.85 1.46 -22.05
CA LEU A 60 7.71 2.00 -22.78
C LEU A 60 6.86 2.99 -21.98
N ALA A 61 6.84 2.84 -20.66
CA ALA A 61 6.04 3.67 -19.75
C ALA A 61 6.74 3.84 -18.40
N PRO A 62 7.93 4.46 -18.36
CA PRO A 62 8.72 4.57 -17.14
C PRO A 62 7.95 5.32 -16.05
N TYR A 63 8.09 4.85 -14.83
CA TYR A 63 7.46 5.44 -13.66
C TYR A 63 8.31 6.58 -13.11
N ALA A 64 7.67 7.69 -12.77
CA ALA A 64 8.34 8.77 -12.04
C ALA A 64 8.21 8.56 -10.53
N LYS A 65 9.28 8.76 -9.79
CA LYS A 65 9.24 8.82 -8.32
C LYS A 65 8.29 9.93 -7.88
N GLY A 66 7.42 9.61 -6.91
CA GLY A 66 6.36 10.53 -6.48
C GLY A 66 5.18 10.65 -7.45
N GLY A 67 5.21 9.93 -8.59
CA GLY A 67 4.14 9.89 -9.56
C GLY A 67 2.94 9.05 -9.12
N LYS A 68 1.78 9.31 -9.72
CA LYS A 68 0.56 8.51 -9.55
C LYS A 68 0.32 7.73 -10.83
N ILE A 69 0.23 6.41 -10.73
CA ILE A 69 0.18 5.50 -11.87
C ILE A 69 -1.07 4.64 -11.78
N GLY A 70 -1.84 4.59 -12.84
CA GLY A 70 -3.03 3.75 -12.94
C GLY A 70 -2.75 2.48 -13.74
N LEU A 71 -2.99 1.31 -13.13
CA LEU A 71 -2.94 0.01 -13.79
C LEU A 71 -4.36 -0.44 -14.10
N PHE A 72 -4.75 -0.38 -15.36
CA PHE A 72 -6.08 -0.75 -15.83
C PHE A 72 -6.06 -2.11 -16.52
N GLY A 73 -7.03 -2.94 -16.19
CA GLY A 73 -7.18 -4.24 -16.83
C GLY A 73 -8.39 -5.01 -16.29
N GLY A 74 -8.93 -5.90 -17.10
CA GLY A 74 -10.00 -6.80 -16.70
C GLY A 74 -9.57 -7.84 -15.66
N ALA A 75 -10.47 -8.74 -15.31
CA ALA A 75 -10.14 -9.87 -14.44
C ALA A 75 -9.16 -10.84 -15.15
N GLY A 76 -8.22 -11.40 -14.40
CA GLY A 76 -7.30 -12.43 -14.89
C GLY A 76 -6.20 -11.96 -15.85
N VAL A 77 -5.96 -10.66 -15.96
CA VAL A 77 -4.90 -10.11 -16.85
C VAL A 77 -3.53 -9.98 -16.17
N GLY A 78 -3.39 -10.47 -14.95
CA GLY A 78 -2.10 -10.48 -14.23
C GLY A 78 -1.78 -9.22 -13.43
N LYS A 79 -2.76 -8.38 -13.09
CA LYS A 79 -2.54 -7.20 -12.24
C LYS A 79 -1.87 -7.54 -10.91
N THR A 80 -2.38 -8.55 -10.23
CA THR A 80 -1.84 -9.00 -8.93
C THR A 80 -0.39 -9.45 -9.05
N VAL A 81 -0.06 -10.23 -10.08
CA VAL A 81 1.31 -10.67 -10.35
C VAL A 81 2.23 -9.49 -10.60
N LEU A 82 1.77 -8.49 -11.35
CA LEU A 82 2.54 -7.27 -11.59
C LEU A 82 2.79 -6.48 -10.31
N ILE A 83 1.78 -6.35 -9.45
CA ILE A 83 1.89 -5.66 -8.15
C ILE A 83 2.89 -6.40 -7.25
N GLN A 84 2.82 -7.71 -7.17
CA GLN A 84 3.75 -8.54 -6.40
C GLN A 84 5.20 -8.37 -6.88
N GLU A 85 5.42 -8.37 -8.18
CA GLU A 85 6.76 -8.18 -8.75
C GLU A 85 7.30 -6.77 -8.47
N LEU A 86 6.45 -5.74 -8.54
CA LEU A 86 6.83 -4.39 -8.16
C LEU A 86 7.20 -4.29 -6.68
N ILE A 87 6.39 -4.87 -5.78
CA ILE A 87 6.68 -4.92 -4.34
C ILE A 87 8.01 -5.62 -4.09
N ARG A 88 8.22 -6.77 -4.70
CA ARG A 88 9.45 -7.53 -4.55
C ARG A 88 10.68 -6.73 -5.01
N ASN A 89 10.60 -6.13 -6.18
CA ASN A 89 11.73 -5.37 -6.74
C ASN A 89 12.05 -4.13 -5.90
N ILE A 90 11.04 -3.41 -5.43
CA ILE A 90 11.25 -2.27 -4.53
C ILE A 90 11.85 -2.70 -3.20
N ALA A 91 11.38 -3.81 -2.61
CA ALA A 91 11.90 -4.31 -1.35
C ALA A 91 13.35 -4.80 -1.45
N THR A 92 13.73 -5.42 -2.58
CA THR A 92 15.05 -6.01 -2.77
C THR A 92 16.08 -5.01 -3.29
N GLU A 93 15.72 -4.20 -4.28
CA GLU A 93 16.68 -3.34 -4.98
C GLU A 93 16.75 -1.92 -4.39
N HIS A 94 15.63 -1.37 -3.95
CA HIS A 94 15.57 0.00 -3.44
C HIS A 94 15.53 0.11 -1.92
N GLY A 95 15.36 -1.01 -1.21
CA GLY A 95 15.31 -1.03 0.26
C GLY A 95 14.09 -0.32 0.86
N GLY A 96 13.15 0.12 0.03
CA GLY A 96 11.95 0.84 0.43
C GLY A 96 10.85 -0.05 1.02
N TYR A 97 9.84 0.59 1.60
CA TYR A 97 8.65 -0.07 2.10
C TYR A 97 7.53 -0.06 1.08
N SER A 98 6.67 -1.05 1.15
CA SER A 98 5.46 -1.14 0.32
C SER A 98 4.23 -1.23 1.19
N ILE A 99 3.17 -0.53 0.81
CA ILE A 99 1.88 -0.60 1.49
C ILE A 99 0.84 -0.99 0.45
N PHE A 100 0.15 -2.07 0.72
CA PHE A 100 -0.93 -2.53 -0.12
C PHE A 100 -2.27 -2.33 0.58
N THR A 101 -3.17 -1.59 -0.06
CA THR A 101 -4.53 -1.38 0.42
C THR A 101 -5.53 -2.10 -0.47
N GLY A 102 -6.15 -3.14 0.08
CA GLY A 102 -7.21 -3.89 -0.59
C GLY A 102 -8.57 -3.29 -0.29
N VAL A 103 -9.17 -2.62 -1.27
CA VAL A 103 -10.47 -1.95 -1.12
C VAL A 103 -11.57 -2.75 -1.80
N GLY A 104 -12.43 -3.39 -1.01
CA GLY A 104 -13.57 -4.15 -1.52
C GLY A 104 -13.18 -5.39 -2.31
N GLU A 105 -11.99 -5.93 -2.09
CA GLU A 105 -11.54 -7.19 -2.70
C GLU A 105 -12.18 -8.40 -2.02
N ARG A 106 -12.11 -9.56 -2.68
CA ARG A 106 -12.57 -10.82 -2.12
C ARG A 106 -11.60 -11.28 -1.03
N SER A 107 -12.12 -11.73 0.10
CA SER A 107 -11.30 -12.23 1.22
C SER A 107 -10.32 -13.32 0.80
N ARG A 108 -10.71 -14.18 -0.16
CA ARG A 108 -9.84 -15.20 -0.72
C ARG A 108 -8.63 -14.60 -1.44
N GLU A 109 -8.84 -13.60 -2.29
CA GLU A 109 -7.74 -12.94 -3.04
C GLU A 109 -6.75 -12.24 -2.10
N GLY A 110 -7.26 -11.62 -1.02
CA GLY A 110 -6.42 -11.03 0.02
C GLY A 110 -5.59 -12.08 0.78
N ASN A 111 -6.17 -13.23 1.08
CA ASN A 111 -5.46 -14.33 1.75
C ASN A 111 -4.42 -14.99 0.81
N ASP A 112 -4.75 -15.16 -0.46
CA ASP A 112 -3.81 -15.70 -1.46
C ASP A 112 -2.60 -14.75 -1.60
N LEU A 113 -2.85 -13.43 -1.71
CA LEU A 113 -1.80 -12.41 -1.76
C LEU A 113 -0.88 -12.45 -0.52
N TRP A 114 -1.47 -12.54 0.66
CA TRP A 114 -0.70 -12.65 1.90
C TRP A 114 0.19 -13.89 1.93
N SER A 115 -0.37 -15.06 1.55
CA SER A 115 0.37 -16.32 1.52
C SER A 115 1.57 -16.24 0.57
N GLU A 116 1.36 -15.70 -0.63
CA GLU A 116 2.40 -15.53 -1.62
C GLU A 116 3.49 -14.54 -1.18
N MET A 117 3.13 -13.43 -0.52
CA MET A 117 4.10 -12.48 0.04
C MET A 117 4.90 -13.08 1.19
N LYS A 118 4.27 -13.93 1.99
CA LYS A 118 4.95 -14.67 3.07
C LYS A 118 5.95 -15.68 2.51
N GLU A 119 5.57 -16.43 1.48
CA GLU A 119 6.45 -17.39 0.81
C GLU A 119 7.64 -16.71 0.10
N SER A 120 7.41 -15.55 -0.49
CA SER A 120 8.46 -14.77 -1.17
C SER A 120 9.38 -13.99 -0.21
N GLY A 121 9.08 -13.96 1.09
CA GLY A 121 9.90 -13.29 2.10
C GLY A 121 9.86 -11.75 2.05
N VAL A 122 8.93 -11.15 1.30
CA VAL A 122 8.80 -9.68 1.19
C VAL A 122 7.85 -9.08 2.23
N LEU A 123 7.18 -9.92 3.01
CA LEU A 123 6.19 -9.49 4.00
C LEU A 123 6.79 -8.58 5.08
N GLU A 124 8.08 -8.78 5.42
CA GLU A 124 8.79 -7.96 6.42
C GLU A 124 8.92 -6.48 6.03
N LYS A 125 8.81 -6.16 4.73
CA LYS A 125 8.88 -4.80 4.18
C LYS A 125 7.56 -4.33 3.58
N THR A 126 6.48 -5.07 3.82
CA THR A 126 5.18 -4.79 3.22
C THR A 126 4.08 -4.75 4.28
N ALA A 127 3.38 -3.63 4.37
CA ALA A 127 2.18 -3.52 5.19
C ALA A 127 0.94 -3.81 4.33
N LEU A 128 0.05 -4.66 4.83
CA LEU A 128 -1.21 -5.00 4.16
C LEU A 128 -2.38 -4.43 4.96
N VAL A 129 -3.21 -3.63 4.30
CA VAL A 129 -4.40 -3.02 4.91
C VAL A 129 -5.63 -3.40 4.10
N PHE A 130 -6.56 -4.14 4.71
CA PHE A 130 -7.72 -4.67 4.00
C PHE A 130 -9.03 -4.09 4.50
N GLY A 131 -9.88 -3.67 3.55
CA GLY A 131 -11.30 -3.40 3.73
C GLY A 131 -12.08 -4.19 2.71
N GLN A 132 -12.38 -5.44 3.05
CA GLN A 132 -12.90 -6.45 2.13
C GLN A 132 -14.36 -6.19 1.71
N MET A 133 -14.88 -7.01 0.76
CA MET A 133 -16.24 -6.86 0.23
C MET A 133 -17.35 -7.03 1.29
N ASN A 134 -17.09 -7.78 2.34
CA ASN A 134 -18.00 -8.00 3.47
C ASN A 134 -18.08 -6.83 4.44
N GLU A 135 -17.15 -5.88 4.33
CA GLU A 135 -17.12 -4.70 5.16
C GLU A 135 -18.16 -3.66 4.72
N PRO A 136 -18.70 -2.86 5.66
CA PRO A 136 -19.60 -1.75 5.33
C PRO A 136 -18.96 -0.74 4.36
N PRO A 137 -19.77 0.00 3.55
CA PRO A 137 -19.22 1.00 2.62
C PRO A 137 -18.31 2.03 3.31
N GLY A 138 -18.70 2.52 4.50
CA GLY A 138 -17.88 3.46 5.26
C GLY A 138 -16.50 2.91 5.67
N ALA A 139 -16.37 1.62 5.87
CA ALA A 139 -15.09 0.95 6.11
C ALA A 139 -14.22 0.95 4.85
N ARG A 140 -14.81 0.52 3.73
CA ARG A 140 -14.13 0.48 2.44
C ARG A 140 -13.65 1.86 1.98
N MET A 141 -14.40 2.91 2.30
CA MET A 141 -14.02 4.28 2.02
C MET A 141 -12.79 4.75 2.83
N ARG A 142 -12.57 4.18 4.02
CA ARG A 142 -11.49 4.64 4.93
C ARG A 142 -10.20 3.85 4.81
N VAL A 143 -10.24 2.66 4.27
CA VAL A 143 -9.07 1.78 4.23
C VAL A 143 -7.92 2.36 3.38
N ALA A 144 -8.23 3.03 2.28
CA ALA A 144 -7.22 3.66 1.44
C ALA A 144 -6.56 4.85 2.16
N GLU A 145 -7.33 5.64 2.91
CA GLU A 145 -6.81 6.75 3.73
C GLU A 145 -5.93 6.23 4.87
N THR A 146 -6.29 5.09 5.46
CA THR A 146 -5.46 4.43 6.48
C THR A 146 -4.10 4.02 5.90
N GLY A 147 -4.10 3.36 4.73
CA GLY A 147 -2.84 2.99 4.06
C GLY A 147 -2.01 4.21 3.64
N LEU A 148 -2.67 5.28 3.20
CA LEU A 148 -1.98 6.54 2.87
C LEU A 148 -1.32 7.15 4.11
N THR A 149 -2.01 7.18 5.25
CA THR A 149 -1.45 7.70 6.51
C THR A 149 -0.21 6.91 6.96
N MET A 150 -0.24 5.58 6.79
CA MET A 150 0.95 4.75 7.04
C MET A 150 2.10 5.09 6.08
N ALA A 151 1.79 5.32 4.80
CA ALA A 151 2.79 5.71 3.81
C ALA A 151 3.42 7.06 4.15
N GLU A 152 2.61 8.02 4.59
CA GLU A 152 3.09 9.34 5.02
C GLU A 152 3.99 9.25 6.25
N TYR A 153 3.68 8.39 7.21
CA TYR A 153 4.54 8.17 8.35
C TYR A 153 5.93 7.67 7.94
N PHE A 154 6.02 6.62 7.13
CA PHE A 154 7.29 6.10 6.66
C PHE A 154 8.08 7.11 5.82
N ARG A 155 7.38 7.96 5.08
CA ARG A 155 8.02 9.03 4.31
C ARG A 155 8.56 10.15 5.21
N ASP A 156 7.74 10.62 6.14
CA ASP A 156 8.01 11.86 6.90
C ASP A 156 8.91 11.61 8.11
N GLU A 157 8.67 10.54 8.86
CA GLU A 157 9.43 10.22 10.08
C GLU A 157 10.63 9.33 9.81
N GLU A 158 10.47 8.30 8.98
CA GLU A 158 11.55 7.37 8.70
C GLU A 158 12.36 7.73 7.44
N HIS A 159 11.94 8.75 6.69
CA HIS A 159 12.59 9.22 5.47
C HIS A 159 12.83 8.11 4.43
N GLN A 160 11.89 7.17 4.35
CA GLN A 160 11.97 6.03 3.45
C GLN A 160 11.19 6.26 2.16
N ASN A 161 11.65 5.65 1.08
CA ASN A 161 10.86 5.54 -0.13
C ASN A 161 9.70 4.56 0.08
N VAL A 162 8.48 4.99 -0.19
CA VAL A 162 7.29 4.18 0.02
C VAL A 162 6.52 4.01 -1.28
N LEU A 163 6.15 2.77 -1.58
CA LEU A 163 5.28 2.44 -2.69
C LEU A 163 3.89 2.07 -2.15
N LEU A 164 2.88 2.88 -2.47
CA LEU A 164 1.50 2.67 -2.04
C LEU A 164 0.67 2.10 -3.20
N PHE A 165 0.05 0.96 -2.96
CA PHE A 165 -0.92 0.35 -3.86
C PHE A 165 -2.33 0.48 -3.30
N ILE A 166 -3.28 0.84 -4.17
CA ILE A 166 -4.71 0.86 -3.85
C ILE A 166 -5.42 -0.03 -4.87
N ASP A 167 -5.83 -1.18 -4.46
CA ASP A 167 -6.59 -2.14 -5.28
C ASP A 167 -7.96 -2.42 -4.63
N ASN A 168 -9.02 -1.87 -5.10
CA ASN A 168 -9.25 -1.23 -6.38
C ASN A 168 -9.78 0.20 -6.16
N ILE A 169 -9.21 1.19 -6.81
CA ILE A 169 -9.61 2.61 -6.68
C ILE A 169 -11.07 2.85 -7.09
N PHE A 170 -11.61 2.06 -8.02
CA PHE A 170 -13.01 2.16 -8.42
C PHE A 170 -13.95 1.86 -7.26
N ARG A 171 -13.65 0.83 -6.47
CA ARG A 171 -14.47 0.46 -5.31
C ARG A 171 -14.36 1.46 -4.17
N PHE A 172 -13.21 2.10 -4.03
CA PHE A 172 -13.01 3.22 -3.12
C PHE A 172 -13.95 4.38 -3.50
N THR A 173 -13.92 4.79 -4.76
CA THR A 173 -14.78 5.88 -5.28
C THR A 173 -16.26 5.52 -5.20
N GLN A 174 -16.64 4.28 -5.44
CA GLN A 174 -18.04 3.82 -5.34
C GLN A 174 -18.56 3.81 -3.89
N ALA A 175 -17.69 3.63 -2.91
CA ALA A 175 -18.06 3.57 -1.49
C ALA A 175 -18.24 4.98 -0.86
N GLY A 176 -17.64 6.00 -1.43
CA GLY A 176 -17.76 7.42 -1.06
C GLY A 176 -18.66 8.16 -1.99
#